data_c84b52e05fa592ecf23829fcdd432764
#
_entry.id   c84b52e05fa592ecf23829fcdd432764
#
_cell.length_a   1.000
_cell.length_b   1.000
_cell.length_c   1.000
_cell.angle_alpha   90.00
_cell.angle_beta   90.00
_cell.angle_gamma   90.00
#
_symmetry.space_group_name_H-M   'P 1'
#
loop_
_entity.id
_entity.type
_entity.pdbx_description
1 polymer ?
#
loop_
_entity_poly.entity_id
_entity_poly.type
_entity_poly.pdbx_seq_one_letter_code
_entity_poly.pdbx_strand_id
1 'polypeptide(L)'
;MEISLENTIDKKINYLLKNSFVLGTIGSPSSTIELALDVLESSVTRQLVGELAIFKYLQDSKNHYAIGQIIEIALKNFLLEDPTIKSVARKRGSVSPISGIQDVHVGKLLCNAIFTSSEDLVEPSLLGTVPPTGTYVYQVNDNILSTILEKQKNSLFYLGNSYGSKTKLPMWFKHFDYGENGAGEAYHLGIFGITGSGKSTLAKMILTAYSKFPNMGLLVLDPAGEFSKSFTNDYNNNSDYNSNFNIKKILNSLNKEVQTINVRNLVLDRWTLFEEILLQSQFFHQLTINGANRRYAIDALIPKLRNKTSLTKLIKRESFDLFINELRKEEVQILIFSTPEPRKRLNNLVFSLDQKNLDTLYSQFWTPICSLFEERHDAITIDGLLEKFSWKLKPLIVIDLSEQTAHKMQLKYWNETIQSLILKRLLGGLVRLGERTWQKNTSLNTLVVLDEAHRYARKDEFTDSNLEQLRITLLDAVRTTRKYGLGWLFISTSLSSIHRDILQQLRIIFFGFGLSLGNDLITLRELVSDEKAIDLYRTFTDPASSFNTKTRKYSFMTQGPVSPLSFSGSPFFFNAFSPYVFIKENNLDIRR
;
A
#
# COMPACT_ATOMS: atom_id res chain seq x y z
N MET A 1 -36.27 30.44 24.77
CA MET A 1 -36.47 29.08 24.23
C MET A 1 -36.70 29.24 22.74
N GLU A 2 -35.63 29.39 21.96
CA GLU A 2 -35.75 29.46 20.50
C GLU A 2 -35.97 28.02 19.99
N ILE A 3 -37.14 27.83 19.42
CA ILE A 3 -37.51 26.58 18.72
C ILE A 3 -36.65 26.58 17.45
N SER A 4 -35.55 25.84 17.45
CA SER A 4 -34.80 25.59 16.21
C SER A 4 -35.76 24.92 15.24
N LEU A 5 -36.08 25.59 14.13
CA LEU A 5 -36.83 24.98 13.01
C LEU A 5 -36.04 23.76 12.53
N GLU A 6 -36.51 22.56 12.87
CA GLU A 6 -35.89 21.30 12.42
C GLU A 6 -36.04 21.22 10.89
N ASN A 7 -34.92 21.22 10.20
CA ASN A 7 -34.83 21.04 8.75
C ASN A 7 -35.32 19.64 8.35
N THR A 8 -35.69 19.45 7.10
CA THR A 8 -36.16 18.15 6.58
C THR A 8 -35.19 17.02 6.86
N ILE A 9 -33.87 17.29 6.76
CA ILE A 9 -32.84 16.30 7.01
C ILE A 9 -32.70 15.97 8.51
N ASP A 10 -32.87 16.96 9.40
CA ASP A 10 -32.91 16.73 10.85
C ASP A 10 -34.04 15.79 11.25
N LYS A 11 -35.23 15.98 10.68
CA LYS A 11 -36.39 15.11 10.91
C LYS A 11 -36.09 13.67 10.49
N LYS A 12 -35.45 13.50 9.32
CA LYS A 12 -35.07 12.18 8.79
C LYS A 12 -34.02 11.51 9.69
N ILE A 13 -32.95 12.23 10.09
CA ILE A 13 -31.94 11.70 10.99
C ILE A 13 -32.52 11.38 12.36
N ASN A 14 -33.33 12.29 12.95
CA ASN A 14 -34.00 12.07 14.23
C ASN A 14 -34.92 10.84 14.22
N TYR A 15 -35.66 10.61 13.12
CA TYR A 15 -36.46 9.40 12.95
C TYR A 15 -35.58 8.14 12.95
N LEU A 16 -34.42 8.15 12.23
CA LEU A 16 -33.48 7.03 12.20
C LEU A 16 -32.87 6.78 13.58
N LEU A 17 -32.46 7.85 14.31
CA LEU A 17 -31.92 7.73 15.65
C LEU A 17 -32.91 7.13 16.64
N LYS A 18 -34.20 7.58 16.63
CA LYS A 18 -35.25 7.01 17.48
C LYS A 18 -35.48 5.52 17.26
N ASN A 19 -35.22 5.03 16.03
CA ASN A 19 -35.32 3.61 15.67
C ASN A 19 -34.01 2.84 15.78
N SER A 20 -32.95 3.50 16.26
CA SER A 20 -31.63 2.88 16.46
C SER A 20 -31.46 2.45 17.91
N PHE A 21 -30.58 1.48 18.10
CA PHE A 21 -30.27 0.97 19.42
C PHE A 21 -29.48 2.01 20.22
N VAL A 22 -29.90 2.27 21.47
CA VAL A 22 -29.19 3.18 22.40
C VAL A 22 -28.08 2.41 23.09
N LEU A 23 -26.84 2.84 22.88
CA LEU A 23 -25.64 2.22 23.46
C LEU A 23 -25.38 2.70 24.90
N GLY A 24 -25.63 4.00 25.14
CA GLY A 24 -25.32 4.65 26.37
C GLY A 24 -25.66 6.13 26.33
N THR A 25 -25.08 6.87 27.25
CA THR A 25 -25.16 8.33 27.31
C THR A 25 -23.75 8.93 27.46
N ILE A 26 -23.60 10.20 27.08
CA ILE A 26 -22.36 10.94 27.37
C ILE A 26 -22.21 11.06 28.88
N GLY A 27 -21.08 10.57 29.38
CA GLY A 27 -20.72 10.54 30.78
C GLY A 27 -19.80 11.69 31.20
N SER A 28 -19.29 11.58 32.43
CA SER A 28 -18.35 12.55 33.00
C SER A 28 -17.15 11.82 33.63
N PRO A 29 -15.89 12.35 33.47
CA PRO A 29 -15.55 13.57 32.73
C PRO A 29 -15.49 13.37 31.22
N SER A 30 -15.93 14.36 30.46
CA SER A 30 -15.84 14.43 29.00
C SER A 30 -15.18 15.74 28.57
N SER A 31 -14.47 15.72 27.47
CA SER A 31 -13.85 16.88 26.84
C SER A 31 -14.09 16.87 25.33
N THR A 32 -13.73 17.93 24.62
CA THR A 32 -13.80 17.98 23.16
C THR A 32 -12.85 17.01 22.46
N ILE A 33 -11.90 16.44 23.17
CA ILE A 33 -10.90 15.49 22.65
C ILE A 33 -11.35 14.06 22.90
N GLU A 34 -11.85 13.78 24.14
CA GLU A 34 -12.25 12.45 24.58
C GLU A 34 -13.60 12.51 25.30
N LEU A 35 -14.54 11.70 24.84
CA LEU A 35 -15.86 11.60 25.46
C LEU A 35 -16.01 10.29 26.24
N ALA A 36 -16.46 10.41 27.48
CA ALA A 36 -16.86 9.26 28.27
C ALA A 36 -18.26 8.79 27.82
N LEU A 37 -18.44 7.48 27.75
CA LEU A 37 -19.70 6.83 27.44
C LEU A 37 -20.14 6.04 28.67
N ASP A 38 -21.24 6.44 29.29
CA ASP A 38 -21.90 5.63 30.31
C ASP A 38 -22.78 4.59 29.61
N VAL A 39 -22.35 3.34 29.66
CA VAL A 39 -22.99 2.23 28.93
C VAL A 39 -24.28 1.84 29.64
N LEU A 40 -25.39 1.77 28.89
CA LEU A 40 -26.66 1.30 29.45
C LEU A 40 -26.63 -0.21 29.71
N GLU A 41 -27.38 -0.66 30.73
CA GLU A 41 -27.51 -2.06 31.12
C GLU A 41 -27.88 -2.98 29.94
N SER A 42 -28.77 -2.52 29.06
CA SER A 42 -29.18 -3.24 27.84
C SER A 42 -28.02 -3.45 26.84
N SER A 43 -26.93 -2.73 26.98
CA SER A 43 -25.76 -2.76 26.11
C SER A 43 -24.55 -3.52 26.67
N VAL A 44 -24.53 -3.77 27.99
CA VAL A 44 -23.37 -4.33 28.70
C VAL A 44 -22.94 -5.70 28.16
N THR A 45 -23.88 -6.53 27.72
CA THR A 45 -23.60 -7.87 27.18
C THR A 45 -23.24 -7.89 25.70
N ARG A 46 -23.22 -6.72 25.03
CA ARG A 46 -22.93 -6.60 23.60
C ARG A 46 -21.44 -6.33 23.36
N GLN A 47 -20.97 -6.70 22.18
CA GLN A 47 -19.66 -6.27 21.72
C GLN A 47 -19.75 -4.78 21.33
N LEU A 48 -19.08 -3.91 22.10
CA LEU A 48 -19.13 -2.46 21.91
C LEU A 48 -17.82 -1.91 21.36
N VAL A 49 -16.68 -2.51 21.72
CA VAL A 49 -15.37 -2.04 21.27
C VAL A 49 -15.28 -2.15 19.76
N GLY A 50 -14.99 -1.02 19.11
CA GLY A 50 -14.94 -0.87 17.66
C GLY A 50 -16.27 -0.50 17.00
N GLU A 51 -17.39 -0.46 17.76
CA GLU A 51 -18.69 -0.05 17.23
C GLU A 51 -18.69 1.43 16.87
N LEU A 52 -19.34 1.78 15.75
CA LEU A 52 -19.60 3.17 15.39
C LEU A 52 -20.79 3.69 16.18
N ALA A 53 -20.63 4.84 16.81
CA ALA A 53 -21.62 5.50 17.62
C ALA A 53 -21.90 6.91 17.12
N ILE A 54 -23.14 7.36 17.26
CA ILE A 54 -23.59 8.70 16.88
C ILE A 54 -24.39 9.33 18.01
N PHE A 55 -24.17 10.62 18.23
CA PHE A 55 -25.02 11.42 19.11
C PHE A 55 -25.34 12.77 18.49
N LYS A 56 -26.48 13.35 18.92
CA LYS A 56 -26.93 14.67 18.52
C LYS A 56 -26.71 15.64 19.67
N TYR A 57 -26.21 16.85 19.39
CA TYR A 57 -26.06 17.93 20.35
C TYR A 57 -26.28 19.29 19.69
N LEU A 58 -26.46 20.33 20.51
CA LEU A 58 -26.60 21.72 20.06
C LEU A 58 -25.26 22.46 20.22
N GLN A 59 -24.87 23.16 19.16
CA GLN A 59 -23.74 24.09 19.16
C GLN A 59 -24.13 25.28 18.30
N ASP A 60 -23.94 26.50 18.81
CA ASP A 60 -24.28 27.76 18.11
C ASP A 60 -25.73 27.76 17.57
N SER A 61 -26.66 27.27 18.38
CA SER A 61 -28.12 27.14 18.07
C SER A 61 -28.43 26.23 16.86
N LYS A 62 -27.45 25.41 16.40
CA LYS A 62 -27.62 24.45 15.31
C LYS A 62 -27.51 23.01 15.81
N ASN A 63 -28.20 22.12 15.14
CA ASN A 63 -28.08 20.70 15.38
C ASN A 63 -26.74 20.18 14.81
N HIS A 64 -25.99 19.48 15.65
CA HIS A 64 -24.77 18.79 15.26
C HIS A 64 -24.91 17.29 15.53
N TYR A 65 -24.28 16.51 14.65
CA TYR A 65 -24.24 15.05 14.70
C TYR A 65 -22.77 14.63 14.74
N ALA A 66 -22.35 14.04 15.86
CA ALA A 66 -20.99 13.54 15.99
C ALA A 66 -20.99 12.02 15.83
N ILE A 67 -20.10 11.52 14.98
CA ILE A 67 -19.85 10.10 14.75
C ILE A 67 -18.46 9.79 15.26
N GLY A 68 -18.35 8.73 16.04
CA GLY A 68 -17.09 8.25 16.58
C GLY A 68 -17.07 6.74 16.71
N GLN A 69 -15.95 6.21 17.15
CA GLN A 69 -15.77 4.79 17.39
C GLN A 69 -15.47 4.55 18.87
N ILE A 70 -16.12 3.54 19.47
CA ILE A 70 -15.87 3.15 20.85
C ILE A 70 -14.54 2.38 20.87
N ILE A 71 -13.53 2.90 21.60
CA ILE A 71 -12.17 2.34 21.59
C ILE A 71 -11.82 1.59 22.87
N GLU A 72 -12.52 1.83 23.95
CA GLU A 72 -12.27 1.19 25.23
C GLU A 72 -13.60 1.01 26.00
N ILE A 73 -13.71 -0.07 26.75
CA ILE A 73 -14.75 -0.26 27.79
C ILE A 73 -14.05 -0.68 29.08
N ALA A 74 -14.31 0.03 30.15
CA ALA A 74 -13.79 -0.25 31.49
C ALA A 74 -14.93 -0.52 32.46
N LEU A 75 -14.74 -1.47 33.36
CA LEU A 75 -15.66 -1.74 34.47
C LEU A 75 -15.21 -0.94 35.69
N LYS A 76 -16.12 -0.19 36.31
CA LYS A 76 -15.93 0.51 37.56
C LYS A 76 -16.96 0.06 38.58
N ASN A 77 -16.50 -0.11 39.83
CA ASN A 77 -17.38 -0.39 40.96
C ASN A 77 -16.84 0.38 42.16
N PHE A 78 -17.47 1.50 42.47
CA PHE A 78 -17.03 2.44 43.50
C PHE A 78 -16.96 1.80 44.91
N LEU A 79 -17.83 0.84 45.19
CA LEU A 79 -17.79 0.15 46.48
C LEU A 79 -16.59 -0.80 46.60
N LEU A 80 -16.21 -1.46 45.49
CA LEU A 80 -15.07 -2.36 45.45
C LEU A 80 -13.72 -1.63 45.28
N GLU A 81 -13.73 -0.33 45.03
CA GLU A 81 -12.53 0.52 45.09
C GLU A 81 -12.11 0.82 46.52
N ASP A 82 -13.04 0.81 47.49
CA ASP A 82 -12.73 0.97 48.92
C ASP A 82 -11.93 -0.24 49.42
N PRO A 83 -10.73 -0.03 50.03
CA PRO A 83 -9.87 -1.11 50.50
C PRO A 83 -10.53 -2.00 51.54
N THR A 84 -11.38 -1.44 52.40
CA THR A 84 -12.07 -2.14 53.49
C THR A 84 -13.12 -3.09 52.91
N ILE A 85 -13.97 -2.60 52.00
CA ILE A 85 -15.00 -3.40 51.33
C ILE A 85 -14.35 -4.49 50.50
N LYS A 86 -13.27 -4.17 49.79
CA LYS A 86 -12.49 -5.13 48.97
C LYS A 86 -11.89 -6.25 49.85
N SER A 87 -11.41 -5.92 51.04
CA SER A 87 -10.91 -6.93 51.99
C SER A 87 -12.00 -7.85 52.50
N VAL A 88 -13.18 -7.31 52.85
CA VAL A 88 -14.34 -8.08 53.32
C VAL A 88 -14.85 -9.00 52.20
N ALA A 89 -14.99 -8.48 50.98
CA ALA A 89 -15.41 -9.25 49.84
C ALA A 89 -14.47 -10.43 49.54
N ARG A 90 -13.15 -10.22 49.62
CA ARG A 90 -12.15 -11.28 49.47
C ARG A 90 -12.25 -12.35 50.53
N LYS A 91 -12.49 -11.98 51.80
CA LYS A 91 -12.64 -12.94 52.90
C LYS A 91 -13.90 -13.81 52.78
N ARG A 92 -14.99 -13.25 52.23
CA ARG A 92 -16.26 -13.96 52.06
C ARG A 92 -16.34 -14.83 50.78
N GLY A 93 -15.36 -14.70 49.88
CA GLY A 93 -15.28 -15.49 48.66
C GLY A 93 -16.34 -15.19 47.57
N SER A 94 -17.29 -14.26 47.84
CA SER A 94 -18.31 -13.84 46.86
C SER A 94 -18.57 -12.34 46.95
N VAL A 95 -18.50 -11.69 45.81
CA VAL A 95 -18.82 -10.28 45.59
C VAL A 95 -20.11 -10.07 44.79
N SER A 96 -20.73 -11.16 44.34
CA SER A 96 -21.88 -11.18 43.45
C SER A 96 -23.04 -10.23 43.83
N PRO A 97 -23.45 -10.11 45.13
CA PRO A 97 -24.52 -9.19 45.51
C PRO A 97 -24.17 -7.70 45.37
N ILE A 98 -22.88 -7.38 45.38
CA ILE A 98 -22.38 -6.00 45.26
C ILE A 98 -22.10 -5.68 43.78
N SER A 99 -21.51 -6.62 43.04
CA SER A 99 -21.17 -6.42 41.65
C SER A 99 -22.41 -6.26 40.75
N GLY A 100 -23.44 -7.06 40.94
CA GLY A 100 -24.65 -6.99 40.10
C GLY A 100 -25.43 -5.68 40.17
N ILE A 101 -25.26 -4.87 41.25
CA ILE A 101 -26.02 -3.61 41.44
C ILE A 101 -25.15 -2.37 41.19
N GLN A 102 -23.85 -2.47 41.44
CA GLN A 102 -22.94 -1.32 41.51
C GLN A 102 -21.89 -1.31 40.39
N ASP A 103 -21.89 -2.31 39.52
CA ASP A 103 -21.01 -2.33 38.36
C ASP A 103 -21.45 -1.30 37.32
N VAL A 104 -20.57 -0.36 37.01
CA VAL A 104 -20.79 0.66 35.96
C VAL A 104 -19.79 0.41 34.84
N HIS A 105 -20.28 0.27 33.61
CA HIS A 105 -19.46 0.14 32.44
C HIS A 105 -19.27 1.52 31.80
N VAL A 106 -18.03 1.96 31.72
CA VAL A 106 -17.64 3.25 31.14
C VAL A 106 -16.85 3.00 29.88
N GLY A 107 -17.32 3.54 28.76
CA GLY A 107 -16.63 3.50 27.49
C GLY A 107 -15.89 4.79 27.21
N LYS A 108 -14.97 4.73 26.23
CA LYS A 108 -14.33 5.89 25.60
C LYS A 108 -14.74 5.95 24.15
N LEU A 109 -15.28 7.10 23.76
CA LEU A 109 -15.69 7.40 22.40
C LEU A 109 -14.71 8.37 21.76
N LEU A 110 -14.03 7.91 20.71
CA LEU A 110 -13.18 8.73 19.86
C LEU A 110 -14.01 9.34 18.75
N CYS A 111 -14.23 10.67 18.80
CA CYS A 111 -14.98 11.37 17.76
C CYS A 111 -14.14 11.55 16.51
N ASN A 112 -14.60 10.97 15.42
CA ASN A 112 -13.90 10.96 14.13
C ASN A 112 -14.46 12.00 13.16
N ALA A 113 -15.80 12.24 13.16
CA ALA A 113 -16.43 13.19 12.28
C ALA A 113 -17.60 13.90 12.97
N ILE A 114 -17.72 15.18 12.71
CA ILE A 114 -18.81 16.02 13.19
C ILE A 114 -19.48 16.65 11.97
N PHE A 115 -20.81 16.66 11.97
CA PHE A 115 -21.62 17.23 10.92
C PHE A 115 -22.61 18.23 11.49
N THR A 116 -22.90 19.30 10.76
CA THR A 116 -24.00 20.20 11.03
C THR A 116 -25.05 20.09 9.92
N SER A 117 -26.32 20.22 10.27
CA SER A 117 -27.38 20.30 9.29
C SER A 117 -27.59 21.74 8.87
N SER A 118 -27.61 22.01 7.56
CA SER A 118 -27.99 23.29 6.97
C SER A 118 -29.03 23.05 5.88
N GLU A 119 -30.23 23.65 6.02
CA GLU A 119 -31.38 23.47 5.13
C GLU A 119 -31.65 21.98 4.78
N ASP A 120 -31.25 21.54 3.61
CA ASP A 120 -31.40 20.13 3.16
C ASP A 120 -30.09 19.35 3.07
N LEU A 121 -29.02 19.85 3.70
CA LEU A 121 -27.66 19.31 3.58
C LEU A 121 -27.02 19.04 4.93
N VAL A 122 -26.09 18.09 4.91
CA VAL A 122 -25.19 17.82 6.02
C VAL A 122 -23.79 18.23 5.61
N GLU A 123 -23.16 19.08 6.41
CA GLU A 123 -21.82 19.64 6.15
C GLU A 123 -20.86 19.28 7.28
N PRO A 124 -19.55 19.12 6.97
CA PRO A 124 -18.54 18.94 7.98
C PRO A 124 -18.47 20.10 8.97
N SER A 125 -18.27 19.78 10.25
CA SER A 125 -18.16 20.72 11.36
C SER A 125 -17.08 20.30 12.36
N LEU A 126 -16.97 21.01 13.48
CA LEU A 126 -16.04 20.73 14.56
C LEU A 126 -16.80 20.50 15.88
N LEU A 127 -16.20 19.70 16.76
CA LEU A 127 -16.67 19.57 18.15
C LEU A 127 -16.11 20.76 18.96
N GLY A 128 -16.80 21.89 18.89
CA GLY A 128 -16.41 23.13 19.56
C GLY A 128 -16.89 23.26 21.00
N THR A 129 -17.85 22.40 21.41
CA THR A 129 -18.38 22.32 22.77
C THR A 129 -18.57 20.88 23.20
N VAL A 130 -18.55 20.65 24.50
CA VAL A 130 -18.81 19.31 25.07
C VAL A 130 -20.33 19.11 25.18
N PRO A 131 -20.90 18.03 24.61
CA PRO A 131 -22.32 17.73 24.78
C PRO A 131 -22.68 17.52 26.25
N PRO A 132 -23.90 17.89 26.67
CA PRO A 132 -24.35 17.70 28.05
C PRO A 132 -24.29 16.22 28.48
N THR A 133 -23.95 15.98 29.74
CA THR A 133 -24.05 14.65 30.36
C THR A 133 -25.47 14.12 30.22
N GLY A 134 -25.62 12.84 29.90
CA GLY A 134 -26.91 12.21 29.64
C GLY A 134 -27.40 12.32 28.19
N THR A 135 -26.63 12.98 27.29
CA THR A 135 -26.93 12.96 25.86
C THR A 135 -26.89 11.52 25.34
N TYR A 136 -27.97 11.05 24.72
CA TYR A 136 -28.05 9.67 24.20
C TYR A 136 -27.06 9.42 23.07
N VAL A 137 -26.41 8.28 23.14
CA VAL A 137 -25.47 7.76 22.14
C VAL A 137 -26.07 6.53 21.49
N TYR A 138 -26.23 6.57 20.17
CA TYR A 138 -26.90 5.54 19.38
C TYR A 138 -25.90 4.74 18.54
N GLN A 139 -26.24 3.49 18.27
CA GLN A 139 -25.53 2.65 17.32
C GLN A 139 -25.74 3.18 15.89
N VAL A 140 -24.65 3.35 15.16
CA VAL A 140 -24.68 3.70 13.73
C VAL A 140 -25.02 2.47 12.92
N ASN A 141 -25.89 2.65 11.91
CA ASN A 141 -26.20 1.65 10.91
C ASN A 141 -26.02 2.21 9.49
N ASP A 142 -26.09 1.33 8.48
CA ASP A 142 -25.89 1.72 7.08
C ASP A 142 -26.92 2.77 6.60
N ASN A 143 -28.13 2.80 7.15
CA ASN A 143 -29.16 3.78 6.78
C ASN A 143 -28.81 5.18 7.29
N ILE A 144 -28.29 5.29 8.51
CA ILE A 144 -27.80 6.57 9.06
C ILE A 144 -26.64 7.08 8.22
N LEU A 145 -25.65 6.23 7.93
CA LEU A 145 -24.49 6.62 7.11
C LEU A 145 -24.93 7.04 5.70
N SER A 146 -25.83 6.30 5.06
CA SER A 146 -26.31 6.64 3.72
C SER A 146 -27.09 7.96 3.69
N THR A 147 -27.75 8.33 4.78
CA THR A 147 -28.47 9.62 4.89
C THR A 147 -27.48 10.77 5.10
N ILE A 148 -26.51 10.62 5.99
CA ILE A 148 -25.50 11.66 6.25
C ILE A 148 -24.57 11.86 5.04
N LEU A 149 -24.24 10.79 4.33
CA LEU A 149 -23.29 10.79 3.21
C LEU A 149 -24.01 10.71 1.84
N GLU A 150 -25.26 11.15 1.74
CA GLU A 150 -26.06 11.03 0.52
C GLU A 150 -25.39 11.67 -0.71
N LYS A 151 -24.77 12.83 -0.54
CA LYS A 151 -24.01 13.54 -1.60
C LYS A 151 -22.80 12.74 -2.10
N GLN A 152 -22.14 11.99 -1.22
CA GLN A 152 -20.92 11.26 -1.53
C GLN A 152 -21.20 9.80 -1.96
N LYS A 153 -22.46 9.36 -1.98
CA LYS A 153 -22.86 7.96 -2.18
C LYS A 153 -22.20 7.29 -3.40
N ASN A 154 -22.10 8.00 -4.52
CA ASN A 154 -21.54 7.48 -5.76
C ASN A 154 -20.00 7.36 -5.74
N SER A 155 -19.34 8.08 -4.85
CA SER A 155 -17.89 8.08 -4.69
C SER A 155 -17.40 7.17 -3.56
N LEU A 156 -18.33 6.63 -2.73
CA LEU A 156 -17.98 5.74 -1.65
C LEU A 156 -17.55 4.35 -2.14
N PHE A 157 -16.66 3.75 -1.37
CA PHE A 157 -16.18 2.40 -1.55
C PHE A 157 -16.05 1.73 -0.17
N TYR A 158 -16.29 0.42 -0.09
CA TYR A 158 -16.27 -0.28 1.20
C TYR A 158 -15.18 -1.34 1.17
N LEU A 159 -14.19 -1.22 2.06
CA LEU A 159 -13.11 -2.20 2.22
C LEU A 159 -13.40 -3.21 3.31
N GLY A 160 -14.30 -2.88 4.24
CA GLY A 160 -14.60 -3.71 5.39
C GLY A 160 -15.71 -3.14 6.26
N ASN A 161 -16.00 -3.85 7.34
CA ASN A 161 -16.89 -3.38 8.40
C ASN A 161 -16.08 -2.67 9.49
N SER A 162 -16.70 -1.76 10.23
CA SER A 162 -16.14 -1.22 11.47
C SER A 162 -15.73 -2.37 12.40
N TYR A 163 -14.61 -2.23 13.10
CA TYR A 163 -14.04 -3.26 13.96
C TYR A 163 -15.08 -3.71 15.00
N GLY A 164 -15.30 -5.02 15.10
CA GLY A 164 -16.30 -5.55 16.02
C GLY A 164 -17.77 -5.37 15.63
N SER A 165 -18.07 -4.73 14.52
CA SER A 165 -19.40 -4.39 14.05
C SER A 165 -19.74 -5.04 12.70
N LYS A 166 -21.03 -4.95 12.31
CA LYS A 166 -21.51 -5.31 10.97
C LYS A 166 -21.68 -4.08 10.06
N THR A 167 -21.56 -2.88 10.61
CA THR A 167 -21.73 -1.61 9.90
C THR A 167 -20.57 -1.40 8.94
N LYS A 168 -20.87 -1.16 7.68
CA LYS A 168 -19.85 -0.93 6.64
C LYS A 168 -19.15 0.40 6.88
N LEU A 169 -17.81 0.39 6.85
CA LEU A 169 -17.04 1.62 6.96
C LEU A 169 -16.89 2.26 5.57
N PRO A 170 -17.50 3.44 5.33
CA PRO A 170 -17.39 4.12 4.05
C PRO A 170 -15.99 4.67 3.86
N MET A 171 -15.36 4.34 2.73
CA MET A 171 -14.07 4.86 2.31
C MET A 171 -14.24 5.77 1.11
N TRP A 172 -13.39 6.76 1.00
CA TRP A 172 -13.42 7.75 -0.07
C TRP A 172 -12.06 7.90 -0.73
N PHE A 173 -11.83 7.12 -1.78
CA PHE A 173 -10.62 7.21 -2.59
C PHE A 173 -10.81 8.29 -3.65
N LYS A 174 -10.02 9.36 -3.59
CA LYS A 174 -10.03 10.46 -4.55
C LYS A 174 -8.93 10.28 -5.58
N HIS A 175 -9.24 10.52 -6.85
CA HIS A 175 -8.19 10.59 -7.87
C HIS A 175 -7.32 11.86 -7.67
N PHE A 176 -6.15 11.91 -8.27
CA PHE A 176 -5.15 12.95 -7.98
C PHE A 176 -5.26 14.19 -8.88
N ASP A 177 -6.22 14.21 -9.76
CA ASP A 177 -6.50 15.34 -10.62
C ASP A 177 -7.47 16.33 -9.97
N TYR A 178 -7.70 17.46 -10.59
CA TYR A 178 -8.72 18.44 -10.20
C TYR A 178 -10.12 17.96 -10.64
N GLY A 179 -11.15 18.58 -10.07
CA GLY A 179 -12.55 18.32 -10.44
C GLY A 179 -13.29 17.44 -9.45
N GLU A 180 -14.43 16.91 -9.90
CA GLU A 180 -15.32 16.11 -9.05
C GLU A 180 -14.62 14.83 -8.59
N ASN A 181 -14.70 14.53 -7.29
CA ASN A 181 -13.99 13.43 -6.63
C ASN A 181 -12.45 13.47 -6.77
N GLY A 182 -11.88 14.59 -7.15
CA GLY A 182 -10.45 14.82 -7.20
C GLY A 182 -9.89 15.35 -5.90
N ALA A 183 -8.63 15.05 -5.62
CA ALA A 183 -7.89 15.58 -4.49
C ALA A 183 -7.09 16.86 -4.84
N GLY A 184 -6.92 17.15 -6.15
CA GLY A 184 -6.11 18.25 -6.65
C GLY A 184 -4.60 18.03 -6.53
N GLU A 185 -4.19 17.01 -5.80
CA GLU A 185 -2.79 16.59 -5.60
C GLU A 185 -2.75 15.09 -5.31
N ALA A 186 -1.58 14.47 -5.47
CA ALA A 186 -1.43 13.07 -5.14
C ALA A 186 -1.37 12.81 -3.63
N TYR A 187 -1.91 11.67 -3.20
CA TYR A 187 -1.72 11.15 -1.87
C TYR A 187 -0.69 10.02 -1.89
N HIS A 188 0.15 10.01 -0.87
CA HIS A 188 1.04 8.88 -0.60
C HIS A 188 0.38 7.99 0.45
N LEU A 189 0.40 6.69 0.22
CA LEU A 189 -0.25 5.68 1.04
C LEU A 189 0.77 4.68 1.58
N GLY A 190 0.47 4.08 2.72
CA GLY A 190 1.25 2.98 3.29
C GLY A 190 0.36 1.84 3.77
N ILE A 191 0.77 0.59 3.57
CA ILE A 191 0.15 -0.60 4.14
C ILE A 191 1.24 -1.40 4.84
N PHE A 192 1.14 -1.51 6.17
CA PHE A 192 2.14 -2.13 7.01
C PHE A 192 1.52 -3.24 7.86
N GLY A 193 2.31 -4.28 8.16
CA GLY A 193 1.91 -5.41 9.00
C GLY A 193 2.69 -6.67 8.64
N ILE A 194 2.79 -7.63 9.53
CA ILE A 194 3.57 -8.85 9.29
C ILE A 194 3.03 -9.69 8.12
N THR A 195 3.80 -10.67 7.69
CA THR A 195 3.36 -11.65 6.68
C THR A 195 2.07 -12.35 7.14
N GLY A 196 1.10 -12.49 6.24
CA GLY A 196 -0.21 -13.07 6.56
C GLY A 196 -1.23 -12.11 7.18
N SER A 197 -0.90 -10.83 7.40
CA SER A 197 -1.84 -9.82 7.94
C SER A 197 -2.88 -9.29 6.93
N GLY A 198 -2.85 -9.74 5.66
CA GLY A 198 -3.82 -9.36 4.63
C GLY A 198 -3.44 -8.14 3.77
N LYS A 199 -2.20 -7.63 3.86
CA LYS A 199 -1.73 -6.44 3.12
C LYS A 199 -1.97 -6.49 1.62
N SER A 200 -1.56 -7.57 0.97
CA SER A 200 -1.69 -7.71 -0.49
C SER A 200 -3.15 -7.77 -0.95
N THR A 201 -4.03 -8.38 -0.13
CA THR A 201 -5.47 -8.38 -0.39
C THR A 201 -6.05 -6.98 -0.26
N LEU A 202 -5.70 -6.24 0.81
CA LEU A 202 -6.13 -4.86 1.01
C LEU A 202 -5.62 -3.95 -0.12
N ALA A 203 -4.36 -4.10 -0.54
CA ALA A 203 -3.80 -3.35 -1.67
C ALA A 203 -4.57 -3.59 -2.98
N LYS A 204 -4.97 -4.84 -3.26
CA LYS A 204 -5.81 -5.18 -4.42
C LYS A 204 -7.19 -4.53 -4.35
N MET A 205 -7.80 -4.46 -3.16
CA MET A 205 -9.06 -3.76 -2.96
C MET A 205 -8.91 -2.24 -3.19
N ILE A 206 -7.82 -1.64 -2.72
CA ILE A 206 -7.50 -0.22 -2.95
C ILE A 206 -7.27 0.06 -4.43
N LEU A 207 -6.51 -0.80 -5.13
CA LEU A 207 -6.33 -0.70 -6.58
C LEU A 207 -7.67 -0.79 -7.33
N THR A 208 -8.58 -1.65 -6.87
CA THR A 208 -9.93 -1.76 -7.43
C THR A 208 -10.72 -0.47 -7.21
N ALA A 209 -10.63 0.14 -6.02
CA ALA A 209 -11.30 1.40 -5.72
C ALA A 209 -10.82 2.55 -6.63
N TYR A 210 -9.51 2.68 -6.82
CA TYR A 210 -8.94 3.68 -7.74
C TYR A 210 -9.25 3.38 -9.22
N SER A 211 -9.48 2.12 -9.57
CA SER A 211 -9.82 1.71 -10.96
C SER A 211 -11.20 2.19 -11.41
N LYS A 212 -12.07 2.66 -10.50
CA LYS A 212 -13.32 3.35 -10.86
C LYS A 212 -13.07 4.65 -11.67
N PHE A 213 -11.87 5.21 -11.59
CA PHE A 213 -11.49 6.41 -12.32
C PHE A 213 -10.72 6.02 -13.59
N PRO A 214 -11.33 6.12 -14.79
CA PRO A 214 -10.69 5.69 -16.03
C PRO A 214 -9.42 6.48 -16.38
N ASN A 215 -9.35 7.75 -15.94
CA ASN A 215 -8.24 8.66 -16.16
C ASN A 215 -7.11 8.53 -15.12
N MET A 216 -7.23 7.61 -14.15
CA MET A 216 -6.18 7.36 -13.16
C MET A 216 -5.30 6.19 -13.56
N GLY A 217 -3.99 6.42 -13.68
CA GLY A 217 -3.00 5.39 -13.95
C GLY A 217 -2.65 4.59 -12.70
N LEU A 218 -2.44 3.29 -12.85
CA LEU A 218 -2.03 2.41 -11.76
C LEU A 218 -0.81 1.61 -12.23
N LEU A 219 0.32 1.76 -11.55
CA LEU A 219 1.55 1.02 -11.84
C LEU A 219 1.95 0.21 -10.61
N VAL A 220 2.04 -1.10 -10.75
CA VAL A 220 2.51 -2.00 -9.70
C VAL A 220 3.91 -2.48 -10.04
N LEU A 221 4.86 -2.18 -9.18
CA LEU A 221 6.24 -2.68 -9.23
C LEU A 221 6.32 -3.87 -8.29
N ASP A 222 6.45 -5.07 -8.87
CA ASP A 222 6.30 -6.36 -8.17
C ASP A 222 7.63 -7.14 -8.16
N PRO A 223 8.54 -6.84 -7.21
CA PRO A 223 9.81 -7.56 -7.10
C PRO A 223 9.67 -8.98 -6.55
N ALA A 224 8.55 -9.29 -5.88
CA ALA A 224 8.28 -10.61 -5.29
C ALA A 224 7.45 -11.53 -6.20
N GLY A 225 6.76 -10.99 -7.21
CA GLY A 225 5.88 -11.75 -8.11
C GLY A 225 4.53 -12.14 -7.49
N GLU A 226 4.13 -11.52 -6.38
CA GLU A 226 2.86 -11.82 -5.70
C GLU A 226 1.66 -11.21 -6.42
N PHE A 227 1.80 -9.96 -6.85
CA PHE A 227 0.75 -9.28 -7.62
C PHE A 227 0.63 -9.87 -9.02
N SER A 228 1.75 -10.10 -9.70
CA SER A 228 1.79 -10.63 -11.07
C SER A 228 1.02 -11.92 -11.23
N LYS A 229 1.17 -12.85 -10.28
CA LYS A 229 0.40 -14.10 -10.23
C LYS A 229 -1.11 -13.88 -10.14
N SER A 230 -1.54 -12.86 -9.40
CA SER A 230 -2.96 -12.55 -9.21
C SER A 230 -3.62 -11.89 -10.42
N PHE A 231 -2.83 -11.29 -11.31
CA PHE A 231 -3.30 -10.60 -12.52
C PHE A 231 -3.16 -11.43 -13.79
N THR A 232 -2.51 -12.60 -13.72
CA THR A 232 -2.48 -13.56 -14.84
C THR A 232 -3.69 -14.51 -14.78
N ASN A 233 -4.12 -15.03 -15.94
CA ASN A 233 -5.30 -15.90 -16.03
C ASN A 233 -5.06 -17.34 -15.49
N ASP A 234 -3.84 -17.68 -15.06
CA ASP A 234 -3.43 -19.04 -14.73
C ASP A 234 -3.89 -19.54 -13.36
N TYR A 235 -4.74 -18.79 -12.66
CA TYR A 235 -5.39 -19.26 -11.45
C TYR A 235 -6.57 -20.21 -11.78
N ASN A 236 -6.24 -21.36 -12.38
CA ASN A 236 -7.17 -22.47 -12.56
C ASN A 236 -7.15 -23.40 -11.34
N ASN A 237 -8.33 -23.54 -10.73
CA ASN A 237 -8.80 -24.75 -10.07
C ASN A 237 -8.03 -25.31 -8.87
N ASN A 238 -7.84 -24.53 -7.80
CA ASN A 238 -7.73 -25.13 -6.48
C ASN A 238 -8.76 -24.52 -5.53
N SER A 239 -9.50 -25.39 -4.90
CA SER A 239 -10.76 -25.27 -4.19
C SER A 239 -10.81 -24.42 -2.93
N ASP A 240 -9.94 -23.46 -2.74
CA ASP A 240 -10.01 -22.56 -1.60
C ASP A 240 -10.76 -21.28 -1.96
N TYR A 241 -11.89 -21.06 -1.32
CA TYR A 241 -12.76 -19.87 -1.45
C TYR A 241 -12.05 -18.54 -1.31
N ASN A 242 -10.86 -18.51 -0.68
CA ASN A 242 -10.02 -17.32 -0.53
C ASN A 242 -9.02 -17.11 -1.69
N SER A 243 -8.78 -18.12 -2.55
CA SER A 243 -7.83 -18.05 -3.66
C SER A 243 -8.43 -17.46 -4.95
N ASN A 244 -9.75 -17.30 -5.04
CA ASN A 244 -10.47 -16.90 -6.26
C ASN A 244 -10.71 -15.39 -6.39
N PHE A 245 -9.86 -14.54 -5.82
CA PHE A 245 -9.89 -13.11 -6.10
C PHE A 245 -9.29 -12.83 -7.48
N ASN A 246 -10.06 -13.15 -8.54
CA ASN A 246 -9.66 -12.83 -9.90
C ASN A 246 -9.84 -11.33 -10.15
N ILE A 247 -8.86 -10.57 -9.65
CA ILE A 247 -8.86 -9.11 -9.73
C ILE A 247 -8.94 -8.62 -11.17
N LYS A 248 -8.33 -9.32 -12.13
CA LYS A 248 -8.35 -8.95 -13.56
C LYS A 248 -9.77 -8.92 -14.13
N LYS A 249 -10.61 -9.90 -13.78
CA LYS A 249 -12.02 -9.90 -14.21
C LYS A 249 -12.80 -8.73 -13.64
N ILE A 250 -12.56 -8.39 -12.36
CA ILE A 250 -13.19 -7.25 -11.69
C ILE A 250 -12.78 -5.94 -12.37
N LEU A 251 -11.49 -5.77 -12.63
CA LEU A 251 -10.97 -4.55 -13.25
C LEU A 251 -11.46 -4.39 -14.70
N ASN A 252 -11.55 -5.48 -15.44
CA ASN A 252 -12.13 -5.47 -16.78
C ASN A 252 -13.62 -5.06 -16.76
N SER A 253 -14.39 -5.49 -15.74
CA SER A 253 -15.80 -5.05 -15.58
C SER A 253 -15.93 -3.55 -15.26
N LEU A 254 -14.88 -2.93 -14.73
CA LEU A 254 -14.76 -1.48 -14.53
C LEU A 254 -14.19 -0.76 -15.78
N ASN A 255 -14.07 -1.44 -16.91
CA ASN A 255 -13.45 -0.94 -18.16
C ASN A 255 -11.98 -0.48 -17.94
N LYS A 256 -11.27 -1.09 -16.99
CA LYS A 256 -9.86 -0.82 -16.73
C LYS A 256 -8.99 -1.81 -17.48
N GLU A 257 -8.19 -1.32 -18.43
CA GLU A 257 -7.20 -2.14 -19.13
C GLU A 257 -6.14 -2.62 -18.14
N VAL A 258 -5.88 -3.92 -18.12
CA VAL A 258 -4.89 -4.55 -17.23
C VAL A 258 -3.82 -5.25 -18.05
N GLN A 259 -2.57 -4.84 -17.84
CA GLN A 259 -1.41 -5.43 -18.51
C GLN A 259 -0.43 -5.97 -17.47
N THR A 260 0.01 -7.21 -17.62
CA THR A 260 1.12 -7.79 -16.83
C THR A 260 2.32 -7.94 -17.76
N ILE A 261 3.42 -7.29 -17.39
CA ILE A 261 4.65 -7.22 -18.18
C ILE A 261 5.77 -7.85 -17.36
N ASN A 262 6.41 -8.86 -17.91
CA ASN A 262 7.62 -9.44 -17.32
C ASN A 262 8.88 -8.80 -17.93
N VAL A 263 10.02 -9.11 -17.36
CA VAL A 263 11.30 -8.51 -17.78
C VAL A 263 11.65 -8.75 -19.25
N ARG A 264 11.24 -9.88 -19.83
CA ARG A 264 11.49 -10.15 -21.25
C ARG A 264 10.62 -9.32 -22.19
N ASN A 265 9.48 -8.87 -21.73
CA ASN A 265 8.60 -7.98 -22.49
C ASN A 265 9.00 -6.50 -22.37
N LEU A 266 10.12 -6.19 -21.67
CA LEU A 266 10.72 -4.87 -21.61
C LEU A 266 11.96 -4.82 -22.48
N VAL A 267 12.10 -3.73 -23.25
CA VAL A 267 13.36 -3.39 -23.91
C VAL A 267 14.16 -2.50 -22.98
N LEU A 268 15.28 -3.01 -22.47
CA LEU A 268 16.18 -2.26 -21.63
C LEU A 268 17.00 -1.27 -22.47
N ASP A 269 17.22 -0.05 -21.94
CA ASP A 269 17.71 1.08 -22.72
C ASP A 269 18.95 1.78 -22.10
N ARG A 270 19.66 1.10 -21.17
CA ARG A 270 20.81 1.68 -20.49
C ARG A 270 22.06 0.80 -20.57
N TRP A 271 23.19 1.40 -20.92
CA TRP A 271 24.49 0.73 -20.91
C TRP A 271 24.88 0.23 -19.53
N THR A 272 24.57 0.98 -18.48
CA THR A 272 24.80 0.57 -17.09
C THR A 272 24.05 -0.71 -16.72
N LEU A 273 22.85 -0.93 -17.26
CA LEU A 273 22.12 -2.21 -17.12
C LEU A 273 22.85 -3.33 -17.84
N PHE A 274 23.30 -3.09 -19.07
CA PHE A 274 24.07 -4.08 -19.82
C PHE A 274 25.37 -4.46 -19.12
N GLU A 275 26.12 -3.47 -18.62
CA GLU A 275 27.35 -3.67 -17.85
C GLU A 275 27.11 -4.55 -16.63
N GLU A 276 26.09 -4.25 -15.84
CA GLU A 276 25.79 -4.98 -14.62
C GLU A 276 25.30 -6.41 -14.92
N ILE A 277 24.40 -6.58 -15.91
CA ILE A 277 23.94 -7.91 -16.33
C ILE A 277 25.13 -8.75 -16.84
N LEU A 278 26.02 -8.16 -17.63
CA LEU A 278 27.19 -8.84 -18.14
C LEU A 278 28.16 -9.22 -16.99
N LEU A 279 28.34 -8.35 -15.99
CA LEU A 279 29.16 -8.57 -14.81
C LEU A 279 28.66 -9.76 -13.98
N GLN A 280 27.35 -9.85 -13.78
CA GLN A 280 26.71 -10.90 -12.98
C GLN A 280 26.54 -12.22 -13.76
N SER A 281 26.61 -12.16 -15.09
CA SER A 281 26.50 -13.34 -15.94
C SER A 281 27.73 -14.25 -15.83
N GLN A 282 27.61 -15.46 -16.36
CA GLN A 282 28.73 -16.40 -16.45
C GLN A 282 29.63 -16.17 -17.69
N PHE A 283 29.35 -15.14 -18.49
CA PHE A 283 30.06 -14.88 -19.74
C PHE A 283 31.59 -14.74 -19.54
N PHE A 284 32.01 -13.89 -18.60
CA PHE A 284 33.44 -13.69 -18.30
C PHE A 284 34.12 -14.92 -17.70
N HIS A 285 33.35 -15.74 -16.97
CA HIS A 285 33.86 -16.98 -16.42
C HIS A 285 34.29 -17.97 -17.52
N GLN A 286 33.53 -18.02 -18.62
CA GLN A 286 33.88 -18.84 -19.80
C GLN A 286 35.20 -18.35 -20.46
N LEU A 287 35.54 -17.09 -20.27
CA LEU A 287 36.77 -16.48 -20.76
C LEU A 287 37.88 -16.47 -19.69
N THR A 288 37.72 -17.23 -18.60
CA THR A 288 38.70 -17.29 -17.46
C THR A 288 38.96 -15.94 -16.79
N ILE A 289 38.07 -14.95 -16.97
CA ILE A 289 38.15 -13.65 -16.32
C ILE A 289 37.28 -13.71 -15.06
N ASN A 290 37.89 -13.71 -13.88
CA ASN A 290 37.22 -13.93 -12.59
C ASN A 290 37.50 -12.79 -11.60
N GLY A 291 36.71 -12.73 -10.52
CA GLY A 291 36.85 -11.76 -9.43
C GLY A 291 36.78 -10.30 -9.90
N ALA A 292 37.65 -9.46 -9.37
CA ALA A 292 37.70 -8.03 -9.71
C ALA A 292 38.02 -7.77 -11.19
N ASN A 293 38.72 -8.70 -11.86
CA ASN A 293 39.10 -8.55 -13.26
C ASN A 293 37.90 -8.49 -14.21
N ARG A 294 36.73 -9.02 -13.82
CA ARG A 294 35.47 -8.84 -14.58
C ARG A 294 35.10 -7.36 -14.70
N ARG A 295 35.26 -6.59 -13.64
CA ARG A 295 34.99 -5.15 -13.68
C ARG A 295 35.98 -4.42 -14.57
N TYR A 296 37.28 -4.74 -14.45
CA TYR A 296 38.29 -4.18 -15.34
C TYR A 296 38.03 -4.52 -16.81
N ALA A 297 37.53 -5.73 -17.10
CA ALA A 297 37.14 -6.11 -18.46
C ALA A 297 35.99 -5.26 -18.99
N ILE A 298 34.95 -4.99 -18.19
CA ILE A 298 33.86 -4.10 -18.54
C ILE A 298 34.38 -2.70 -18.82
N ASP A 299 35.17 -2.13 -17.89
CA ASP A 299 35.67 -0.77 -18.00
C ASP A 299 36.60 -0.59 -19.24
N ALA A 300 37.30 -1.64 -19.65
CA ALA A 300 38.17 -1.63 -20.85
C ALA A 300 37.40 -1.83 -22.18
N LEU A 301 36.34 -2.67 -22.18
CA LEU A 301 35.67 -3.13 -23.42
C LEU A 301 34.43 -2.32 -23.75
N ILE A 302 33.58 -1.97 -22.75
CA ILE A 302 32.28 -1.34 -23.01
C ILE A 302 32.43 0.05 -23.66
N PRO A 303 33.33 0.95 -23.28
CA PRO A 303 33.51 2.21 -24.00
C PRO A 303 33.85 2.02 -25.48
N LYS A 304 34.67 1.02 -25.80
CA LYS A 304 35.07 0.69 -27.16
C LYS A 304 33.89 0.13 -27.97
N LEU A 305 33.07 -0.72 -27.33
CA LEU A 305 31.85 -1.27 -27.94
C LEU A 305 30.81 -0.18 -28.17
N ARG A 306 30.57 0.69 -27.19
CA ARG A 306 29.62 1.80 -27.25
C ARG A 306 29.92 2.79 -28.38
N ASN A 307 31.17 3.00 -28.69
CA ASN A 307 31.60 3.86 -29.80
C ASN A 307 31.33 3.24 -31.18
N LYS A 308 31.13 1.92 -31.27
CA LYS A 308 31.04 1.19 -32.55
C LYS A 308 29.63 0.61 -32.82
N THR A 309 28.80 0.41 -31.77
CA THR A 309 27.48 -0.20 -31.90
C THR A 309 26.49 0.41 -30.91
N SER A 310 25.19 0.24 -31.15
CA SER A 310 24.10 0.61 -30.25
C SER A 310 23.65 -0.58 -29.41
N LEU A 311 22.99 -0.32 -28.27
CA LEU A 311 22.42 -1.35 -27.40
C LEU A 311 21.49 -2.31 -28.16
N THR A 312 20.64 -1.79 -29.05
CA THR A 312 19.69 -2.57 -29.84
C THR A 312 20.34 -3.49 -30.86
N LYS A 313 21.60 -3.22 -31.23
CA LYS A 313 22.38 -4.04 -32.17
C LYS A 313 23.32 -5.03 -31.50
N LEU A 314 23.40 -5.03 -30.17
CA LEU A 314 24.31 -5.93 -29.42
C LEU A 314 24.03 -7.41 -29.69
N ILE A 315 22.80 -7.77 -30.00
CA ILE A 315 22.40 -9.15 -30.31
C ILE A 315 23.01 -9.64 -31.63
N LYS A 316 23.41 -8.73 -32.54
CA LYS A 316 23.98 -9.12 -33.83
C LYS A 316 25.35 -9.76 -33.65
N ARG A 317 25.66 -10.78 -34.49
CA ARG A 317 26.93 -11.47 -34.49
C ARG A 317 28.12 -10.51 -34.65
N GLU A 318 27.98 -9.50 -35.48
CA GLU A 318 28.99 -8.47 -35.71
C GLU A 318 29.40 -7.75 -34.40
N SER A 319 28.45 -7.48 -33.51
CA SER A 319 28.72 -6.82 -32.22
C SER A 319 29.47 -7.76 -31.26
N PHE A 320 29.15 -9.04 -31.26
CA PHE A 320 29.90 -10.06 -30.52
C PHE A 320 31.31 -10.20 -31.06
N ASP A 321 31.49 -10.29 -32.38
CA ASP A 321 32.79 -10.40 -33.00
C ASP A 321 33.66 -9.15 -32.75
N LEU A 322 33.02 -7.96 -32.74
CA LEU A 322 33.70 -6.72 -32.31
C LEU A 322 34.20 -6.83 -30.86
N PHE A 323 33.36 -7.33 -29.94
CA PHE A 323 33.74 -7.52 -28.54
C PHE A 323 34.92 -8.48 -28.39
N ILE A 324 34.89 -9.63 -29.06
CA ILE A 324 35.96 -10.62 -29.05
C ILE A 324 37.24 -10.05 -29.69
N ASN A 325 37.13 -9.30 -30.78
CA ASN A 325 38.29 -8.69 -31.45
C ASN A 325 38.94 -7.59 -30.58
N GLU A 326 38.14 -6.80 -29.83
CA GLU A 326 38.71 -5.85 -28.85
C GLU A 326 39.43 -6.60 -27.71
N LEU A 327 38.85 -7.72 -27.23
CA LEU A 327 39.49 -8.54 -26.16
C LEU A 327 40.81 -9.18 -26.58
N ARG A 328 41.00 -9.41 -27.89
CA ARG A 328 42.27 -9.93 -28.46
C ARG A 328 43.40 -8.92 -28.43
N LYS A 329 43.13 -7.63 -28.28
CA LYS A 329 44.13 -6.57 -28.28
C LYS A 329 44.96 -6.58 -26.97
N GLU A 330 46.26 -6.55 -27.09
CA GLU A 330 47.19 -6.56 -25.94
C GLU A 330 46.90 -5.38 -24.99
N GLU A 331 46.64 -4.19 -25.54
CA GLU A 331 46.27 -3.00 -24.75
C GLU A 331 45.07 -3.20 -23.83
N VAL A 332 44.06 -3.97 -24.28
CA VAL A 332 42.85 -4.29 -23.47
C VAL A 332 43.22 -5.33 -22.40
N GLN A 333 44.00 -6.35 -22.75
CA GLN A 333 44.41 -7.39 -21.82
C GLN A 333 45.30 -6.85 -20.69
N ILE A 334 46.11 -5.80 -20.97
CA ILE A 334 46.90 -5.09 -19.95
C ILE A 334 45.99 -4.37 -18.93
N LEU A 335 44.88 -3.79 -19.38
CA LEU A 335 43.92 -3.13 -18.50
C LEU A 335 43.16 -4.14 -17.63
N ILE A 336 42.92 -5.35 -18.11
CA ILE A 336 42.24 -6.42 -17.39
C ILE A 336 43.15 -7.09 -16.35
N PHE A 337 44.39 -7.38 -16.72
CA PHE A 337 45.32 -8.09 -15.87
C PHE A 337 46.65 -7.33 -15.74
N SER A 338 47.04 -7.00 -14.53
CA SER A 338 48.30 -6.32 -14.23
C SER A 338 49.55 -7.23 -14.43
N THR A 339 49.37 -8.56 -14.29
CA THR A 339 50.46 -9.54 -14.35
C THR A 339 50.51 -10.27 -15.70
N PRO A 340 51.72 -10.68 -16.20
CA PRO A 340 51.87 -11.30 -17.50
C PRO A 340 51.23 -12.68 -17.65
N GLU A 341 51.27 -13.51 -16.62
CA GLU A 341 50.79 -14.90 -16.71
C GLU A 341 49.29 -15.04 -16.99
N PRO A 342 48.36 -14.33 -16.30
CA PRO A 342 46.93 -14.34 -16.65
C PRO A 342 46.66 -13.76 -18.06
N ARG A 343 47.44 -12.75 -18.48
CA ARG A 343 47.34 -12.19 -19.85
C ARG A 343 47.66 -13.26 -20.90
N LYS A 344 48.76 -13.99 -20.74
CA LYS A 344 49.13 -15.09 -21.64
C LYS A 344 48.04 -16.16 -21.71
N ARG A 345 47.46 -16.54 -20.55
CA ARG A 345 46.37 -17.53 -20.51
C ARG A 345 45.14 -17.02 -21.28
N LEU A 346 44.71 -15.78 -21.03
CA LEU A 346 43.57 -15.17 -21.75
C LEU A 346 43.87 -15.10 -23.24
N ASN A 347 45.06 -14.63 -23.62
CA ASN A 347 45.51 -14.52 -25.01
C ASN A 347 45.44 -15.88 -25.71
N ASN A 348 46.06 -16.90 -25.12
CA ASN A 348 46.04 -18.26 -25.66
C ASN A 348 44.61 -18.77 -25.81
N LEU A 349 43.75 -18.59 -24.81
CA LEU A 349 42.35 -18.99 -24.85
C LEU A 349 41.62 -18.30 -26.01
N VAL A 350 41.67 -16.97 -26.10
CA VAL A 350 40.86 -16.19 -27.05
C VAL A 350 41.33 -16.42 -28.50
N PHE A 351 42.61 -16.73 -28.72
CA PHE A 351 43.14 -17.10 -30.05
C PHE A 351 42.91 -18.57 -30.39
N SER A 352 42.77 -19.46 -29.39
CA SER A 352 42.46 -20.89 -29.62
C SER A 352 40.97 -21.18 -29.77
N LEU A 353 40.09 -20.20 -29.58
CA LEU A 353 38.65 -20.39 -29.79
C LEU A 353 38.36 -20.68 -31.25
N ASP A 354 37.95 -21.91 -31.53
CA ASP A 354 37.41 -22.30 -32.84
C ASP A 354 36.02 -21.74 -33.06
N GLN A 355 35.50 -21.85 -34.29
CA GLN A 355 34.21 -21.33 -34.67
C GLN A 355 33.09 -21.93 -33.80
N LYS A 356 33.17 -23.22 -33.45
CA LYS A 356 32.18 -23.91 -32.62
C LYS A 356 32.13 -23.36 -31.20
N ASN A 357 33.26 -23.09 -30.60
CA ASN A 357 33.37 -22.48 -29.27
C ASN A 357 32.88 -21.04 -29.27
N LEU A 358 33.17 -20.25 -30.32
CA LEU A 358 32.64 -18.91 -30.51
C LEU A 358 31.11 -18.91 -30.67
N ASP A 359 30.56 -19.88 -31.43
CA ASP A 359 29.13 -20.04 -31.61
C ASP A 359 28.42 -20.43 -30.31
N THR A 360 29.07 -21.25 -29.50
CA THR A 360 28.58 -21.62 -28.17
C THR A 360 28.55 -20.41 -27.23
N LEU A 361 29.64 -19.64 -27.14
CA LEU A 361 29.73 -18.41 -26.37
C LEU A 361 28.65 -17.40 -26.79
N TYR A 362 28.48 -17.21 -28.10
CA TYR A 362 27.49 -16.32 -28.65
C TYR A 362 26.07 -16.76 -28.31
N SER A 363 25.71 -18.01 -28.61
CA SER A 363 24.32 -18.48 -28.48
C SER A 363 23.92 -18.72 -27.01
N GLN A 364 24.81 -19.25 -26.17
CA GLN A 364 24.45 -19.63 -24.79
C GLN A 364 24.69 -18.54 -23.77
N PHE A 365 25.62 -17.60 -23.99
CA PHE A 365 25.98 -16.60 -22.97
C PHE A 365 25.75 -15.16 -23.42
N TRP A 366 26.03 -14.82 -24.69
CA TRP A 366 25.91 -13.45 -25.20
C TRP A 366 24.46 -13.12 -25.61
N THR A 367 23.86 -13.94 -26.46
CA THR A 367 22.50 -13.73 -26.98
C THR A 367 21.43 -13.60 -25.89
N PRO A 368 21.41 -14.43 -24.83
CA PRO A 368 20.41 -14.28 -23.75
C PRO A 368 20.48 -12.93 -23.05
N ILE A 369 21.68 -12.36 -22.88
CA ILE A 369 21.87 -11.03 -22.28
C ILE A 369 21.39 -9.95 -23.26
N CYS A 370 21.89 -9.99 -24.50
CA CYS A 370 21.61 -8.96 -25.51
C CYS A 370 20.15 -8.93 -25.96
N SER A 371 19.44 -10.05 -25.86
CA SER A 371 18.00 -10.14 -26.18
C SER A 371 17.13 -9.24 -25.28
N LEU A 372 17.61 -8.82 -24.13
CA LEU A 372 16.90 -7.87 -23.25
C LEU A 372 16.97 -6.42 -23.75
N PHE A 373 17.86 -6.14 -24.69
CA PHE A 373 18.09 -4.80 -25.25
C PHE A 373 17.60 -4.68 -26.71
N GLU A 374 17.08 -5.77 -27.25
CA GLU A 374 16.60 -5.82 -28.64
C GLU A 374 15.16 -5.32 -28.72
N GLU A 375 14.87 -4.47 -29.72
CA GLU A 375 13.51 -4.09 -30.08
C GLU A 375 12.84 -5.27 -30.80
N ARG A 376 11.82 -5.84 -30.14
CA ARG A 376 11.03 -6.96 -30.64
C ARG A 376 9.56 -6.63 -30.65
N HIS A 377 8.79 -7.29 -31.50
CA HIS A 377 7.35 -7.08 -31.61
C HIS A 377 6.58 -7.40 -30.31
N ASP A 378 7.08 -8.32 -29.49
CA ASP A 378 6.49 -8.77 -28.23
C ASP A 378 7.00 -8.00 -27.00
N ALA A 379 7.86 -6.99 -27.19
CA ALA A 379 8.48 -6.21 -26.13
C ALA A 379 8.20 -4.71 -26.30
N ILE A 380 8.02 -4.03 -25.17
CA ILE A 380 7.78 -2.60 -25.11
C ILE A 380 9.00 -1.88 -24.55
N THR A 381 9.35 -0.74 -25.12
CA THR A 381 10.38 0.14 -24.54
C THR A 381 9.89 0.74 -23.23
N ILE A 382 10.81 1.01 -22.30
CA ILE A 382 10.44 1.63 -21.02
C ILE A 382 9.74 2.98 -21.24
N ASP A 383 10.21 3.80 -22.17
CA ASP A 383 9.56 5.08 -22.47
C ASP A 383 8.15 4.88 -23.08
N GLY A 384 7.99 3.93 -24.01
CA GLY A 384 6.67 3.60 -24.59
C GLY A 384 5.68 3.05 -23.55
N LEU A 385 6.17 2.30 -22.56
CA LEU A 385 5.37 1.86 -21.42
C LEU A 385 4.93 3.06 -20.57
N LEU A 386 5.85 3.95 -20.25
CA LEU A 386 5.57 5.12 -19.41
C LEU A 386 4.63 6.12 -20.09
N GLU A 387 4.72 6.28 -21.40
CA GLU A 387 3.81 7.15 -22.18
C GLU A 387 2.33 6.76 -22.04
N LYS A 388 2.01 5.50 -21.78
CA LYS A 388 0.62 5.07 -21.51
C LYS A 388 -0.02 5.79 -20.34
N PHE A 389 0.77 6.27 -19.38
CA PHE A 389 0.27 7.07 -18.24
C PHE A 389 -0.02 8.53 -18.61
N SER A 390 0.32 8.99 -19.81
CA SER A 390 -0.10 10.29 -20.35
C SER A 390 -1.41 10.22 -21.16
N TRP A 391 -1.95 9.03 -21.42
CA TRP A 391 -3.19 8.86 -22.18
C TRP A 391 -4.41 9.33 -21.37
N LYS A 392 -5.53 9.61 -22.07
CA LYS A 392 -6.79 9.99 -21.44
C LYS A 392 -7.38 8.82 -20.61
N LEU A 393 -7.36 7.62 -21.18
CA LEU A 393 -7.71 6.38 -20.46
C LEU A 393 -6.41 5.68 -20.08
N LYS A 394 -6.17 5.54 -18.79
CA LYS A 394 -4.89 5.05 -18.26
C LYS A 394 -5.03 3.60 -17.80
N PRO A 395 -4.07 2.74 -18.15
CA PRO A 395 -4.10 1.34 -17.76
C PRO A 395 -3.70 1.11 -16.30
N LEU A 396 -3.97 -0.10 -15.82
CA LEU A 396 -3.26 -0.71 -14.71
C LEU A 396 -2.15 -1.61 -15.30
N ILE A 397 -0.90 -1.31 -14.98
CA ILE A 397 0.25 -2.09 -15.43
C ILE A 397 0.93 -2.71 -14.22
N VAL A 398 1.16 -4.02 -14.27
CA VAL A 398 1.96 -4.77 -13.29
C VAL A 398 3.27 -5.16 -13.95
N ILE A 399 4.39 -4.75 -13.36
CA ILE A 399 5.74 -5.11 -13.83
C ILE A 399 6.29 -6.18 -12.90
N ASP A 400 6.39 -7.40 -13.40
CA ASP A 400 6.98 -8.54 -12.72
C ASP A 400 8.51 -8.52 -12.86
N LEU A 401 9.17 -8.19 -11.77
CA LEU A 401 10.63 -8.17 -11.67
C LEU A 401 11.16 -9.35 -10.83
N SER A 402 10.32 -10.32 -10.48
CA SER A 402 10.68 -11.40 -9.57
C SER A 402 11.76 -12.32 -10.13
N GLU A 403 12.64 -12.78 -9.24
CA GLU A 403 13.67 -13.76 -9.56
C GLU A 403 13.09 -15.07 -10.08
N GLN A 404 11.94 -15.50 -9.51
CA GLN A 404 11.26 -16.73 -9.95
C GLN A 404 10.86 -16.67 -11.42
N THR A 405 10.30 -15.56 -11.86
CA THR A 405 9.92 -15.36 -13.26
C THR A 405 11.16 -15.23 -14.15
N ALA A 406 12.16 -14.49 -13.72
CA ALA A 406 13.43 -14.35 -14.45
C ALA A 406 14.15 -15.70 -14.61
N HIS A 407 14.24 -16.53 -13.56
CA HIS A 407 14.85 -17.85 -13.63
C HIS A 407 14.09 -18.82 -14.55
N LYS A 408 12.75 -18.81 -14.53
CA LYS A 408 11.93 -19.57 -15.51
C LYS A 408 12.25 -19.18 -16.95
N MET A 409 12.67 -17.93 -17.16
CA MET A 409 13.09 -17.41 -18.46
C MET A 409 14.59 -17.63 -18.74
N GLN A 410 15.27 -18.45 -17.96
CA GLN A 410 16.70 -18.77 -18.07
C GLN A 410 17.66 -17.59 -17.77
N LEU A 411 17.19 -16.53 -17.10
CA LEU A 411 18.00 -15.41 -16.64
C LEU A 411 18.59 -15.72 -15.26
N LYS A 412 19.49 -16.70 -15.18
CA LYS A 412 20.08 -17.21 -13.92
C LYS A 412 20.93 -16.20 -13.15
N TYR A 413 21.32 -15.10 -13.79
CA TYR A 413 22.11 -14.01 -13.20
C TYR A 413 21.24 -12.89 -12.59
N TRP A 414 19.89 -13.04 -12.63
CA TRP A 414 18.96 -12.06 -12.10
C TRP A 414 19.11 -11.93 -10.58
N ASN A 415 19.22 -10.71 -10.08
CA ASN A 415 19.41 -10.41 -8.66
C ASN A 415 18.83 -9.03 -8.30
N GLU A 416 18.93 -8.67 -7.03
CA GLU A 416 18.39 -7.42 -6.46
C GLU A 416 19.05 -6.17 -7.05
N THR A 417 20.34 -6.21 -7.37
CA THR A 417 21.07 -5.10 -8.01
C THR A 417 20.51 -4.80 -9.40
N ILE A 418 20.23 -5.83 -10.22
CA ILE A 418 19.62 -5.66 -11.54
C ILE A 418 18.18 -5.12 -11.41
N GLN A 419 17.40 -5.67 -10.47
CA GLN A 419 16.06 -5.14 -10.17
C GLN A 419 16.13 -3.66 -9.81
N SER A 420 17.07 -3.25 -8.95
CA SER A 420 17.21 -1.86 -8.51
C SER A 420 17.52 -0.90 -9.66
N LEU A 421 18.34 -1.30 -10.61
CA LEU A 421 18.65 -0.48 -11.79
C LEU A 421 17.43 -0.28 -12.70
N ILE A 422 16.62 -1.33 -12.90
CA ILE A 422 15.38 -1.23 -13.66
C ILE A 422 14.36 -0.35 -12.93
N LEU A 423 14.18 -0.57 -11.62
CA LEU A 423 13.32 0.27 -10.79
C LEU A 423 13.75 1.73 -10.86
N LYS A 424 15.03 2.03 -10.70
CA LYS A 424 15.58 3.38 -10.82
C LYS A 424 15.26 4.01 -12.19
N ARG A 425 15.40 3.23 -13.28
CA ARG A 425 15.08 3.71 -14.64
C ARG A 425 13.58 4.03 -14.80
N LEU A 426 12.71 3.15 -14.30
CA LEU A 426 11.24 3.34 -14.32
C LEU A 426 10.84 4.57 -13.49
N LEU A 427 11.33 4.67 -12.24
CA LEU A 427 11.03 5.78 -11.34
C LEU A 427 11.50 7.11 -11.91
N GLY A 428 12.74 7.20 -12.37
CA GLY A 428 13.26 8.41 -12.99
C GLY A 428 12.51 8.81 -14.26
N GLY A 429 11.98 7.83 -15.02
CA GLY A 429 11.11 8.09 -16.17
C GLY A 429 9.75 8.65 -15.77
N LEU A 430 9.12 8.08 -14.74
CA LEU A 430 7.84 8.56 -14.21
C LEU A 430 7.94 9.98 -13.64
N VAL A 431 8.98 10.28 -12.88
CA VAL A 431 9.20 11.62 -12.33
C VAL A 431 9.31 12.64 -13.47
N ARG A 432 10.13 12.35 -14.48
CA ARG A 432 10.24 13.24 -15.67
C ARG A 432 8.92 13.39 -16.42
N LEU A 433 8.15 12.30 -16.56
CA LEU A 433 6.82 12.36 -17.19
C LEU A 433 5.85 13.22 -16.37
N GLY A 434 5.83 13.05 -15.05
CA GLY A 434 5.04 13.88 -14.13
C GLY A 434 5.41 15.37 -14.23
N GLU A 435 6.68 15.66 -14.27
CA GLU A 435 7.21 17.03 -14.43
C GLU A 435 6.77 17.68 -15.75
N ARG A 436 6.88 16.93 -16.86
CA ARG A 436 6.42 17.40 -18.18
C ARG A 436 4.90 17.64 -18.23
N THR A 437 4.10 16.78 -17.61
CA THR A 437 2.64 16.96 -17.56
C THR A 437 2.28 18.18 -16.71
N TRP A 438 2.95 18.36 -15.57
CA TRP A 438 2.74 19.51 -14.71
C TRP A 438 3.10 20.84 -15.38
N GLN A 439 4.20 20.89 -16.15
CA GLN A 439 4.56 22.07 -16.96
C GLN A 439 3.50 22.44 -18.00
N LYS A 440 2.66 21.47 -18.41
CA LYS A 440 1.49 21.67 -19.30
C LYS A 440 0.20 21.99 -18.53
N ASN A 441 0.28 22.30 -17.22
CA ASN A 441 -0.85 22.51 -16.32
C ASN A 441 -1.84 21.32 -16.26
N THR A 442 -1.32 20.08 -16.37
CA THR A 442 -2.10 18.84 -16.24
C THR A 442 -1.49 17.95 -15.18
N SER A 443 -2.32 17.11 -14.57
CA SER A 443 -1.90 16.15 -13.55
C SER A 443 -1.56 14.80 -14.21
N LEU A 444 -0.48 14.15 -13.77
CA LEU A 444 -0.19 12.78 -14.20
C LEU A 444 -1.23 11.77 -13.69
N ASN A 445 -1.90 12.09 -12.59
CA ASN A 445 -2.99 11.30 -12.00
C ASN A 445 -2.68 9.80 -12.01
N THR A 446 -1.60 9.42 -11.32
CA THR A 446 -1.08 8.05 -11.33
C THR A 446 -0.64 7.63 -9.93
N LEU A 447 -1.02 6.41 -9.52
CA LEU A 447 -0.57 5.76 -8.29
C LEU A 447 0.45 4.67 -8.62
N VAL A 448 1.62 4.74 -8.02
CA VAL A 448 2.68 3.71 -8.12
C VAL A 448 2.68 2.89 -6.85
N VAL A 449 2.53 1.59 -6.99
CA VAL A 449 2.59 0.63 -5.88
C VAL A 449 3.97 -0.01 -5.87
N LEU A 450 4.66 0.07 -4.74
CA LEU A 450 5.91 -0.64 -4.50
C LEU A 450 5.67 -1.71 -3.44
N ASP A 451 5.61 -2.96 -3.89
CA ASP A 451 5.54 -4.11 -2.99
C ASP A 451 6.91 -4.40 -2.37
N GLU A 452 6.92 -4.98 -1.16
CA GLU A 452 8.14 -5.24 -0.37
C GLU A 452 9.05 -4.01 -0.26
N ALA A 453 8.44 -2.84 0.00
CA ALA A 453 9.11 -1.53 -0.03
C ALA A 453 10.35 -1.46 0.88
N HIS A 454 10.42 -2.25 1.97
CA HIS A 454 11.55 -2.32 2.87
C HIS A 454 12.86 -2.78 2.18
N ARG A 455 12.77 -3.43 1.02
CA ARG A 455 13.94 -3.85 0.23
C ARG A 455 14.63 -2.66 -0.44
N TYR A 456 13.94 -1.57 -0.74
CA TYR A 456 14.46 -0.45 -1.53
C TYR A 456 14.35 0.92 -0.84
N ALA A 457 13.44 1.06 0.11
CA ALA A 457 13.11 2.30 0.81
C ALA A 457 13.49 2.24 2.30
N ARG A 458 14.52 1.48 2.66
CA ARG A 458 14.88 1.22 4.05
C ARG A 458 15.51 2.43 4.74
N LYS A 459 15.47 2.39 6.09
CA LYS A 459 16.03 3.42 6.97
C LYS A 459 17.55 3.54 6.81
N ASP A 460 18.25 2.41 6.81
CA ASP A 460 19.70 2.38 6.78
C ASP A 460 20.23 2.45 5.34
N GLU A 461 21.43 3.00 5.17
CA GLU A 461 22.12 3.06 3.90
C GLU A 461 22.50 1.68 3.37
N PHE A 462 22.52 1.54 2.05
CA PHE A 462 22.99 0.33 1.39
C PHE A 462 24.48 0.38 1.15
N THR A 463 25.15 -0.75 1.32
CA THR A 463 26.54 -0.92 0.90
C THR A 463 26.66 -1.01 -0.63
N ASP A 464 25.64 -1.53 -1.30
CA ASP A 464 25.56 -1.53 -2.77
C ASP A 464 25.18 -0.14 -3.27
N SER A 465 26.04 0.44 -4.11
CA SER A 465 25.87 1.80 -4.63
C SER A 465 24.63 1.96 -5.52
N ASN A 466 24.19 0.92 -6.22
CA ASN A 466 23.00 0.98 -7.08
C ASN A 466 21.72 0.97 -6.25
N LEU A 467 21.65 0.16 -5.19
CA LEU A 467 20.56 0.15 -4.24
C LEU A 467 20.47 1.47 -3.48
N GLU A 468 21.60 2.04 -3.07
CA GLU A 468 21.66 3.34 -2.40
C GLU A 468 21.16 4.47 -3.31
N GLN A 469 21.57 4.48 -4.58
CA GLN A 469 21.06 5.45 -5.54
C GLN A 469 19.56 5.29 -5.82
N LEU A 470 19.04 4.06 -5.81
CA LEU A 470 17.58 3.83 -5.90
C LEU A 470 16.86 4.40 -4.67
N ARG A 471 17.38 4.15 -3.46
CA ARG A 471 16.85 4.70 -2.21
C ARG A 471 16.77 6.22 -2.26
N ILE A 472 17.87 6.89 -2.64
CA ILE A 472 17.91 8.36 -2.80
C ILE A 472 16.86 8.83 -3.84
N THR A 473 16.78 8.15 -4.98
CA THR A 473 15.80 8.47 -6.04
C THR A 473 14.36 8.35 -5.53
N LEU A 474 14.06 7.34 -4.71
CA LEU A 474 12.74 7.16 -4.09
C LEU A 474 12.43 8.28 -3.09
N LEU A 475 13.39 8.65 -2.24
CA LEU A 475 13.23 9.73 -1.26
C LEU A 475 12.91 11.05 -1.96
N ASP A 476 13.66 11.39 -3.00
CA ASP A 476 13.44 12.61 -3.78
C ASP A 476 12.09 12.57 -4.52
N ALA A 477 11.74 11.43 -5.10
CA ALA A 477 10.47 11.24 -5.78
C ALA A 477 9.28 11.46 -4.82
N VAL A 478 9.29 10.85 -3.64
CA VAL A 478 8.20 11.00 -2.65
C VAL A 478 8.04 12.45 -2.20
N ARG A 479 9.14 13.19 -2.04
CA ARG A 479 9.10 14.61 -1.63
C ARG A 479 8.56 15.53 -2.72
N THR A 480 8.80 15.23 -3.99
CA THR A 480 8.60 16.19 -5.09
C THR A 480 7.39 15.92 -5.96
N THR A 481 6.92 14.67 -6.06
CA THR A 481 5.97 14.25 -7.10
C THR A 481 4.51 14.47 -6.76
N ARG A 482 4.17 14.80 -5.50
CA ARG A 482 2.78 15.04 -5.08
C ARG A 482 2.08 16.07 -5.95
N LYS A 483 2.74 17.21 -6.20
CA LYS A 483 2.23 18.29 -7.05
C LYS A 483 2.07 17.90 -8.52
N TYR A 484 2.76 16.86 -8.97
CA TYR A 484 2.64 16.34 -10.35
C TYR A 484 1.46 15.38 -10.53
N GLY A 485 0.73 15.07 -9.44
CA GLY A 485 -0.31 14.05 -9.45
C GLY A 485 0.25 12.63 -9.49
N LEU A 486 1.47 12.42 -9.01
CA LEU A 486 2.11 11.11 -8.89
C LEU A 486 2.17 10.70 -7.43
N GLY A 487 1.33 9.74 -7.06
CA GLY A 487 1.24 9.18 -5.71
C GLY A 487 1.98 7.85 -5.58
N TRP A 488 2.29 7.48 -4.34
CA TRP A 488 3.01 6.25 -3.99
C TRP A 488 2.21 5.44 -2.99
N LEU A 489 2.15 4.13 -3.17
CA LEU A 489 1.65 3.17 -2.18
C LEU A 489 2.79 2.22 -1.81
N PHE A 490 3.26 2.32 -0.58
CA PHE A 490 4.30 1.46 -0.03
C PHE A 490 3.66 0.30 0.74
N ILE A 491 4.04 -0.93 0.40
CA ILE A 491 3.61 -2.13 1.11
C ILE A 491 4.85 -2.74 1.76
N SER A 492 4.80 -2.97 3.08
CA SER A 492 5.95 -3.53 3.81
C SER A 492 5.52 -4.38 4.99
N THR A 493 6.35 -5.37 5.32
CA THR A 493 6.17 -6.25 6.48
C THR A 493 6.63 -5.60 7.79
N SER A 494 7.45 -4.55 7.73
CA SER A 494 7.94 -3.79 8.88
C SER A 494 7.74 -2.31 8.63
N LEU A 495 7.30 -1.60 9.66
CA LEU A 495 7.11 -0.15 9.65
C LEU A 495 8.44 0.57 9.92
N SER A 496 9.19 0.11 10.93
CA SER A 496 10.44 0.72 11.38
C SER A 496 11.61 0.55 10.40
N SER A 497 11.47 -0.37 9.45
CA SER A 497 12.48 -0.56 8.40
C SER A 497 12.42 0.49 7.29
N ILE A 498 11.29 1.18 7.14
CA ILE A 498 11.10 2.21 6.12
C ILE A 498 11.75 3.54 6.55
N HIS A 499 12.32 4.25 5.59
CA HIS A 499 12.95 5.55 5.84
C HIS A 499 11.94 6.55 6.42
N ARG A 500 12.35 7.29 7.47
CA ARG A 500 11.48 8.21 8.20
C ARG A 500 10.85 9.28 7.30
N ASP A 501 11.60 9.81 6.34
CA ASP A 501 11.10 10.84 5.43
C ASP A 501 9.97 10.33 4.55
N ILE A 502 9.98 9.05 4.15
CA ILE A 502 8.87 8.44 3.43
C ILE A 502 7.66 8.36 4.35
N LEU A 503 7.83 7.83 5.57
CA LEU A 503 6.73 7.69 6.54
C LEU A 503 6.04 9.03 6.83
N GLN A 504 6.81 10.11 6.96
CA GLN A 504 6.28 11.46 7.19
C GLN A 504 5.51 12.05 6.00
N GLN A 505 5.73 11.56 4.78
CA GLN A 505 5.00 11.99 3.59
C GLN A 505 3.72 11.18 3.33
N LEU A 506 3.53 10.06 4.06
CA LEU A 506 2.33 9.26 3.93
C LEU A 506 1.13 10.01 4.49
N ARG A 507 0.11 10.19 3.68
CA ARG A 507 -1.13 10.87 4.07
C ARG A 507 -2.21 9.91 4.53
N ILE A 508 -2.18 8.68 4.02
CA ILE A 508 -3.10 7.60 4.38
C ILE A 508 -2.27 6.38 4.74
N ILE A 509 -2.48 5.85 5.95
CA ILE A 509 -1.72 4.70 6.42
C ILE A 509 -2.70 3.63 6.93
N PHE A 510 -2.43 2.39 6.55
CA PHE A 510 -3.13 1.20 7.04
C PHE A 510 -2.15 0.34 7.83
N PHE A 511 -2.47 0.09 9.09
CA PHE A 511 -1.70 -0.74 10.00
C PHE A 511 -2.45 -2.06 10.21
N GLY A 512 -1.95 -3.14 9.62
CA GLY A 512 -2.41 -4.50 9.84
C GLY A 512 -1.77 -5.13 11.08
N PHE A 513 -2.13 -6.38 11.39
CA PHE A 513 -1.62 -7.09 12.55
C PHE A 513 -0.08 -7.19 12.58
N GLY A 514 0.50 -7.15 13.81
CA GLY A 514 1.86 -7.57 14.10
C GLY A 514 2.90 -6.47 14.31
N LEU A 515 2.52 -5.18 14.27
CA LEU A 515 3.43 -4.05 14.54
C LEU A 515 3.46 -3.63 16.02
N SER A 516 3.05 -4.51 16.92
CA SER A 516 2.88 -4.23 18.36
C SER A 516 4.12 -4.48 19.20
N LEU A 517 5.27 -4.79 18.59
CA LEU A 517 6.51 -5.15 19.28
C LEU A 517 7.72 -4.35 18.76
N GLY A 518 8.69 -4.13 19.65
CA GLY A 518 10.01 -3.58 19.32
C GLY A 518 9.96 -2.20 18.64
N ASN A 519 10.81 -2.01 17.65
CA ASN A 519 10.93 -0.75 16.92
C ASN A 519 9.68 -0.39 16.11
N ASP A 520 8.91 -1.38 15.65
CA ASP A 520 7.67 -1.12 14.92
C ASP A 520 6.63 -0.45 15.81
N LEU A 521 6.51 -0.86 17.10
CA LEU A 521 5.63 -0.19 18.06
C LEU A 521 6.09 1.24 18.36
N ILE A 522 7.39 1.48 18.48
CA ILE A 522 7.93 2.83 18.71
C ILE A 522 7.57 3.73 17.51
N THR A 523 7.82 3.26 16.30
CA THR A 523 7.50 4.02 15.08
C THR A 523 5.98 4.22 14.93
N LEU A 524 5.17 3.23 15.31
CA LEU A 524 3.71 3.35 15.31
C LEU A 524 3.24 4.47 16.24
N ARG A 525 3.82 4.57 17.46
CA ARG A 525 3.54 5.65 18.42
C ARG A 525 3.96 7.03 17.91
N GLU A 526 5.02 7.11 17.11
CA GLU A 526 5.43 8.37 16.48
C GLU A 526 4.42 8.85 15.42
N LEU A 527 3.75 7.91 14.73
CA LEU A 527 2.78 8.22 13.67
C LEU A 527 1.36 8.42 14.20
N VAL A 528 0.97 7.66 15.23
CA VAL A 528 -0.36 7.69 15.86
C VAL A 528 -0.23 8.27 17.24
N SER A 529 -0.70 9.51 17.43
CA SER A 529 -0.56 10.24 18.70
C SER A 529 -1.51 9.78 19.81
N ASP A 530 -2.55 9.00 19.49
CA ASP A 530 -3.55 8.53 20.43
C ASP A 530 -3.14 7.18 21.06
N GLU A 531 -2.70 7.20 22.31
CA GLU A 531 -2.28 6.00 23.05
C GLU A 531 -3.42 4.98 23.23
N LYS A 532 -4.68 5.42 23.35
CA LYS A 532 -5.82 4.50 23.48
C LYS A 532 -6.13 3.78 22.18
N ALA A 533 -5.95 4.46 21.07
CA ALA A 533 -6.03 3.82 19.76
C ALA A 533 -4.92 2.77 19.59
N ILE A 534 -3.72 3.03 20.09
CA ILE A 534 -2.62 2.06 20.09
C ILE A 534 -2.94 0.87 21.01
N ASP A 535 -3.53 1.10 22.18
CA ASP A 535 -3.94 0.02 23.08
C ASP A 535 -4.98 -0.88 22.40
N LEU A 536 -5.97 -0.31 21.70
CA LEU A 536 -6.93 -1.09 20.91
C LEU A 536 -6.23 -1.84 19.76
N TYR A 537 -5.30 -1.21 19.04
CA TYR A 537 -4.53 -1.87 17.98
C TYR A 537 -3.78 -3.11 18.52
N ARG A 538 -3.23 -3.05 19.72
CA ARG A 538 -2.52 -4.18 20.36
C ARG A 538 -3.41 -5.37 20.68
N THR A 539 -4.73 -5.19 20.70
CA THR A 539 -5.70 -6.28 20.89
C THR A 539 -6.03 -7.04 19.60
N PHE A 540 -5.51 -6.62 18.47
CA PHE A 540 -5.71 -7.34 17.21
C PHE A 540 -5.26 -8.79 17.33
N THR A 541 -6.08 -9.70 16.83
CA THR A 541 -5.77 -11.13 16.82
C THR A 541 -5.01 -11.50 15.55
N ASP A 542 -4.05 -12.41 15.69
CA ASP A 542 -3.35 -12.98 14.53
C ASP A 542 -4.35 -13.73 13.64
N PRO A 543 -4.47 -13.36 12.35
CA PRO A 543 -5.33 -14.09 11.42
C PRO A 543 -5.00 -15.58 11.31
N ALA A 544 -3.72 -15.96 11.56
CA ALA A 544 -3.29 -17.35 11.54
C ALA A 544 -3.81 -18.16 12.73
N SER A 545 -4.19 -17.51 13.84
CA SER A 545 -4.74 -18.19 15.03
C SER A 545 -6.17 -18.70 14.86
N SER A 546 -6.85 -18.38 13.75
CA SER A 546 -8.20 -18.86 13.48
C SER A 546 -8.19 -20.35 13.15
N PHE A 547 -9.04 -21.13 13.85
CA PHE A 547 -9.21 -22.57 13.61
C PHE A 547 -9.75 -22.91 12.22
N ASN A 548 -10.41 -21.95 11.55
CA ASN A 548 -10.96 -22.13 10.22
C ASN A 548 -10.53 -20.97 9.31
N THR A 549 -9.99 -21.30 8.14
CA THR A 549 -9.57 -20.32 7.14
C THR A 549 -10.70 -19.39 6.68
N LYS A 550 -11.95 -19.87 6.67
CA LYS A 550 -13.15 -19.11 6.29
C LYS A 550 -13.55 -18.06 7.34
N THR A 551 -13.13 -18.21 8.59
CA THR A 551 -13.46 -17.31 9.70
C THR A 551 -12.34 -16.34 10.03
N ARG A 552 -11.23 -16.36 9.28
CA ARG A 552 -10.12 -15.43 9.46
C ARG A 552 -10.59 -13.99 9.30
N LYS A 553 -10.26 -13.16 10.30
CA LYS A 553 -10.49 -11.73 10.27
C LYS A 553 -9.17 -11.00 10.06
N TYR A 554 -9.17 -10.08 9.13
CA TYR A 554 -8.02 -9.22 8.86
C TYR A 554 -8.35 -7.82 9.35
N SER A 555 -7.84 -7.50 10.54
CA SER A 555 -8.10 -6.21 11.19
C SER A 555 -7.05 -5.18 10.80
N PHE A 556 -7.51 -3.96 10.55
CA PHE A 556 -6.65 -2.82 10.23
C PHE A 556 -7.07 -1.61 11.06
N MET A 557 -6.07 -0.86 11.51
CA MET A 557 -6.21 0.52 11.92
C MET A 557 -5.82 1.40 10.73
N THR A 558 -6.59 2.43 10.43
CA THR A 558 -6.27 3.37 9.36
C THR A 558 -6.27 4.79 9.86
N GLN A 559 -5.34 5.60 9.35
CA GLN A 559 -5.21 7.03 9.66
C GLN A 559 -5.11 7.83 8.37
N GLY A 560 -5.63 9.06 8.41
CA GLY A 560 -5.63 9.99 7.30
C GLY A 560 -6.98 10.12 6.58
N PRO A 561 -7.09 10.96 5.54
CA PRO A 561 -8.35 11.35 4.90
C PRO A 561 -8.88 10.29 3.93
N VAL A 562 -9.01 9.05 4.38
CA VAL A 562 -9.48 7.91 3.58
C VAL A 562 -10.99 7.67 3.68
N SER A 563 -11.65 8.32 4.63
CA SER A 563 -13.09 8.20 4.85
C SER A 563 -13.72 9.59 4.97
N PRO A 564 -14.97 9.78 4.50
CA PRO A 564 -15.72 11.00 4.82
C PRO A 564 -16.00 11.15 6.32
N LEU A 565 -15.66 10.15 7.12
CA LEU A 565 -15.75 10.18 8.59
C LEU A 565 -14.40 10.50 9.25
N SER A 566 -13.31 10.75 8.54
CA SER A 566 -11.97 10.96 9.11
C SER A 566 -11.53 12.44 9.08
N PHE A 567 -12.32 13.34 9.67
CA PHE A 567 -12.01 14.79 9.71
C PHE A 567 -11.00 15.15 10.80
N SER A 568 -11.10 14.49 11.95
CA SER A 568 -10.32 14.83 13.14
C SER A 568 -8.87 14.36 13.09
N GLY A 569 -8.47 13.60 12.07
CA GLY A 569 -7.16 12.94 12.04
C GLY A 569 -7.07 11.70 12.96
N SER A 570 -8.12 11.40 13.72
CA SER A 570 -8.19 10.22 14.57
C SER A 570 -8.26 8.93 13.75
N PRO A 571 -7.63 7.83 14.22
CA PRO A 571 -7.66 6.57 13.50
C PRO A 571 -9.02 5.90 13.53
N PHE A 572 -9.28 5.07 12.51
CA PHE A 572 -10.41 4.15 12.44
C PHE A 572 -9.93 2.71 12.48
N PHE A 573 -10.79 1.84 13.03
CA PHE A 573 -10.55 0.40 13.12
C PHE A 573 -11.59 -0.35 12.30
N PHE A 574 -11.14 -1.28 11.45
CA PHE A 574 -12.05 -2.06 10.63
C PHE A 574 -11.54 -3.49 10.39
N ASN A 575 -12.47 -4.38 10.10
CA ASN A 575 -12.19 -5.72 9.62
C ASN A 575 -12.38 -5.75 8.10
N ALA A 576 -11.32 -6.02 7.37
CA ALA A 576 -11.37 -6.10 5.91
C ALA A 576 -12.31 -7.21 5.44
N PHE A 577 -13.02 -6.98 4.36
CA PHE A 577 -13.88 -7.97 3.73
C PHE A 577 -13.08 -9.14 3.18
N SER A 578 -13.71 -10.32 3.13
CA SER A 578 -13.23 -11.35 2.23
C SER A 578 -13.44 -10.89 0.77
N PRO A 579 -12.66 -11.43 -0.19
CA PRO A 579 -12.81 -11.05 -1.60
C PRO A 579 -14.25 -11.17 -2.13
N TYR A 580 -14.97 -12.21 -1.74
CA TYR A 580 -16.36 -12.41 -2.13
C TYR A 580 -17.30 -11.31 -1.59
N VAL A 581 -17.18 -10.98 -0.30
CA VAL A 581 -17.99 -9.94 0.34
C VAL A 581 -17.66 -8.57 -0.27
N PHE A 582 -16.38 -8.29 -0.50
CA PHE A 582 -15.93 -7.05 -1.14
C PHE A 582 -16.58 -6.82 -2.51
N ILE A 583 -16.64 -7.84 -3.35
CA ILE A 583 -17.29 -7.79 -4.66
C ILE A 583 -18.77 -7.48 -4.51
N LYS A 584 -19.45 -8.19 -3.62
CA LYS A 584 -20.90 -8.05 -3.37
C LYS A 584 -21.24 -6.66 -2.84
N GLU A 585 -20.56 -6.20 -1.79
CA GLU A 585 -20.88 -4.95 -1.10
C GLU A 585 -20.56 -3.69 -1.93
N ASN A 586 -19.67 -3.82 -2.93
CA ASN A 586 -19.35 -2.74 -3.86
C ASN A 586 -20.06 -2.88 -5.23
N ASN A 587 -20.98 -3.84 -5.40
CA ASN A 587 -21.71 -4.10 -6.64
C ASN A 587 -20.78 -4.29 -7.85
N LEU A 588 -19.65 -4.99 -7.66
CA LEU A 588 -18.69 -5.27 -8.70
C LEU A 588 -19.16 -6.52 -9.47
N ASP A 589 -19.78 -6.31 -10.63
CA ASP A 589 -20.33 -7.41 -11.42
C ASP A 589 -19.22 -8.23 -12.09
N ILE A 590 -19.16 -9.54 -11.77
CA ILE A 590 -18.19 -10.48 -12.36
C ILE A 590 -18.83 -11.23 -13.55
N ARG A 591 -20.11 -11.02 -13.84
CA ARG A 591 -20.90 -11.81 -14.80
C ARG A 591 -20.92 -11.27 -16.21
N ARG A 592 -20.01 -10.35 -16.54
CA ARG A 592 -19.87 -9.85 -17.92
C ARG A 592 -18.60 -10.32 -18.58
#